data_1a880d7a91ca079817192e81c419e28b
#
_entry.id   1a880d7a91ca079817192e81c419e28b
#
_cell.length_a   1.000
_cell.length_b   1.000
_cell.length_c   1.000
_cell.angle_alpha   90.00
_cell.angle_beta   90.00
_cell.angle_gamma   90.00
#
_symmetry.space_group_name_H-M   'P 1'
#
loop_
_entity.id
_entity.type
_entity.pdbx_description
1 polymer ?
#
loop_
_entity_poly.entity_id
_entity_poly.type
_entity_poly.pdbx_seq_one_letter_code
_entity_poly.pdbx_strand_id
1 'polypeptide(L)'
;AADDQRMAQLRSVTQKTAELIIREYERKAGKILLVANSYAQAQEVQQTLEAALRKANCPARVCRMVSDAISTQNDQSTIRRGEVGRFAKMSEEILIAPAMAIERGHNIVDEYGHSALCAVFFMVRPMAIPDDIQQQGSKLNGFIESHCKRAPHESLFAYNVRIRQFSAQQWAKMSKSKSFGLAELNNDER
;
A
#
# COMPACT_ATOMS: atom_id res chain seq x y z
N ALA A 1 -19.11 -14.92 7.62
CA ALA A 1 -18.51 -16.00 6.79
C ALA A 1 -17.34 -15.50 5.92
N ALA A 2 -17.54 -14.64 4.88
CA ALA A 2 -16.43 -14.22 4.00
C ALA A 2 -15.45 -13.27 4.71
N ASP A 3 -15.92 -12.36 5.53
CA ASP A 3 -15.08 -11.41 6.26
C ASP A 3 -14.29 -12.11 7.38
N ASP A 4 -14.85 -13.10 8.04
CA ASP A 4 -14.14 -13.91 9.05
C ASP A 4 -12.97 -14.67 8.41
N GLN A 5 -13.17 -15.21 7.22
CA GLN A 5 -12.12 -15.90 6.47
C GLN A 5 -11.00 -14.94 6.06
N ARG A 6 -11.34 -13.72 5.59
CA ARG A 6 -10.35 -12.68 5.24
C ARG A 6 -9.55 -12.25 6.47
N MET A 7 -10.19 -12.04 7.60
CA MET A 7 -9.51 -11.70 8.86
C MET A 7 -8.61 -12.83 9.34
N ALA A 8 -9.03 -14.09 9.23
CA ALA A 8 -8.20 -15.24 9.57
C ALA A 8 -6.95 -15.33 8.67
N GLN A 9 -7.10 -15.08 7.37
CA GLN A 9 -5.97 -15.01 6.44
C GLN A 9 -5.01 -13.86 6.80
N LEU A 10 -5.55 -12.69 7.11
CA LEU A 10 -4.74 -11.53 7.51
C LEU A 10 -3.94 -11.82 8.79
N ARG A 11 -4.55 -12.44 9.80
CA ARG A 11 -3.85 -12.91 11.01
C ARG A 11 -2.70 -13.86 10.65
N SER A 12 -2.96 -14.84 9.81
CA SER A 12 -1.94 -15.81 9.37
C SER A 12 -0.78 -15.11 8.64
N VAL A 13 -1.07 -14.20 7.73
CA VAL A 13 -0.04 -13.40 7.02
C VAL A 13 0.75 -12.57 8.02
N THR A 14 0.09 -11.88 8.95
CA THR A 14 0.74 -11.04 9.96
C THR A 14 1.69 -11.87 10.84
N GLN A 15 1.27 -13.04 11.30
CA GLN A 15 2.11 -13.94 12.09
C GLN A 15 3.34 -14.41 11.33
N LYS A 16 3.18 -14.79 10.04
CA LYS A 16 4.31 -15.23 9.19
C LYS A 16 5.28 -14.09 8.89
N THR A 17 4.77 -12.86 8.78
CA THR A 17 5.59 -11.67 8.46
C THR A 17 6.26 -11.10 9.72
N ALA A 18 5.80 -11.46 10.92
CA ALA A 18 6.29 -10.90 12.17
C ALA A 18 7.82 -11.07 12.35
N GLU A 19 8.38 -12.19 11.94
CA GLU A 19 9.83 -12.42 12.02
C GLU A 19 10.62 -11.45 11.12
N LEU A 20 10.09 -11.16 9.93
CA LEU A 20 10.71 -10.19 9.02
C LEU A 20 10.62 -8.77 9.59
N ILE A 21 9.47 -8.41 10.18
CA ILE A 21 9.27 -7.10 10.82
C ILE A 21 10.22 -6.92 11.99
N ILE A 22 10.38 -7.95 12.84
CA ILE A 22 11.31 -7.94 13.97
C ILE A 22 12.75 -7.76 13.47
N ARG A 23 13.14 -8.48 12.43
CA ARG A 23 14.47 -8.35 11.82
C ARG A 23 14.73 -6.93 11.29
N GLU A 24 13.75 -6.30 10.63
CA GLU A 24 13.89 -4.91 10.19
C GLU A 24 13.95 -3.93 11.37
N TYR A 25 13.17 -4.17 12.42
CA TYR A 25 13.27 -3.39 13.65
C TYR A 25 14.65 -3.47 14.31
N GLU A 26 15.23 -4.67 14.38
CA GLU A 26 16.55 -4.89 14.98
C GLU A 26 17.68 -4.19 14.21
N ARG A 27 17.52 -3.96 12.91
CA ARG A 27 18.46 -3.17 12.10
C ARG A 27 18.54 -1.71 12.50
N LYS A 28 17.51 -1.19 13.19
CA LYS A 28 17.40 0.22 13.66
C LYS A 28 17.61 1.25 12.54
N ALA A 29 17.29 0.89 11.30
CA ALA A 29 17.50 1.73 10.13
C ALA A 29 16.45 2.83 9.97
N GLY A 30 15.35 2.78 10.75
CA GLY A 30 14.28 3.76 10.70
C GLY A 30 12.93 3.17 11.15
N LYS A 31 11.85 3.83 10.76
CA LYS A 31 10.48 3.44 11.04
C LYS A 31 10.00 2.39 10.05
N ILE A 32 9.01 1.60 10.44
CA ILE A 32 8.40 0.55 9.63
C ILE A 32 6.93 0.90 9.38
N LEU A 33 6.47 0.77 8.13
CA LEU A 33 5.07 0.95 7.78
C LEU A 33 4.46 -0.39 7.35
N LEU A 34 3.31 -0.73 7.94
CA LEU A 34 2.46 -1.84 7.50
C LEU A 34 1.20 -1.28 6.84
N VAL A 35 0.91 -1.73 5.64
CA VAL A 35 -0.24 -1.26 4.85
C VAL A 35 -1.35 -2.30 4.84
N ALA A 36 -2.53 -1.93 5.35
CA ALA A 36 -3.77 -2.72 5.34
C ALA A 36 -4.79 -2.09 4.38
N ASN A 37 -5.94 -2.73 4.09
CA ASN A 37 -6.97 -2.13 3.23
C ASN A 37 -7.94 -1.21 3.98
N SER A 38 -8.16 -1.44 5.27
CA SER A 38 -9.13 -0.68 6.07
C SER A 38 -8.67 -0.45 7.50
N TYR A 39 -9.34 0.47 8.20
CA TYR A 39 -9.10 0.71 9.62
C TYR A 39 -9.37 -0.53 10.49
N ALA A 40 -10.40 -1.32 10.16
CA ALA A 40 -10.69 -2.58 10.86
C ALA A 40 -9.57 -3.60 10.65
N GLN A 41 -9.06 -3.73 9.44
CA GLN A 41 -7.90 -4.60 9.16
C GLN A 41 -6.63 -4.09 9.83
N ALA A 42 -6.39 -2.78 9.88
CA ALA A 42 -5.26 -2.20 10.59
C ALA A 42 -5.31 -2.54 12.10
N GLN A 43 -6.50 -2.56 12.69
CA GLN A 43 -6.69 -2.99 14.08
C GLN A 43 -6.37 -4.46 14.28
N GLU A 44 -6.82 -5.34 13.39
CA GLU A 44 -6.54 -6.77 13.44
C GLU A 44 -5.03 -7.06 13.31
N VAL A 45 -4.36 -6.35 12.38
CA VAL A 45 -2.90 -6.43 12.21
C VAL A 45 -2.18 -5.98 13.48
N GLN A 46 -2.61 -4.87 14.10
CA GLN A 46 -2.04 -4.39 15.36
C GLN A 46 -2.10 -5.46 16.45
N GLN A 47 -3.29 -5.97 16.73
CA GLN A 47 -3.50 -6.96 17.79
C GLN A 47 -2.66 -8.23 17.57
N THR A 48 -2.64 -8.71 16.31
CA THR A 48 -1.90 -9.92 15.93
C THR A 48 -0.38 -9.69 16.03
N LEU A 49 0.11 -8.54 15.54
CA LEU A 49 1.53 -8.21 15.59
C LEU A 49 2.02 -8.00 17.02
N GLU A 50 1.29 -7.25 17.84
CA GLU A 50 1.64 -7.04 19.25
C GLU A 50 1.73 -8.36 20.02
N ALA A 51 0.83 -9.33 19.74
CA ALA A 51 0.92 -10.67 20.33
C ALA A 51 2.19 -11.41 19.88
N ALA A 52 2.57 -11.29 18.59
CA ALA A 52 3.79 -11.88 18.05
C ALA A 52 5.06 -11.22 18.63
N LEU A 53 5.07 -9.88 18.73
CA LEU A 53 6.19 -9.13 19.35
C LEU A 53 6.40 -9.52 20.81
N ARG A 54 5.32 -9.62 21.59
CA ARG A 54 5.38 -10.08 22.98
C ARG A 54 5.93 -11.50 23.08
N LYS A 55 5.48 -12.42 22.22
CA LYS A 55 5.98 -13.81 22.19
C LYS A 55 7.48 -13.86 21.85
N ALA A 56 7.96 -12.98 21.03
CA ALA A 56 9.37 -12.87 20.64
C ALA A 56 10.22 -12.03 21.62
N ASN A 57 9.65 -11.50 22.71
CA ASN A 57 10.29 -10.54 23.62
C ASN A 57 10.85 -9.31 22.87
N CYS A 58 10.24 -8.90 21.76
CA CYS A 58 10.63 -7.72 21.01
C CYS A 58 9.97 -6.47 21.59
N PRO A 59 10.73 -5.43 21.99
CA PRO A 59 10.20 -4.22 22.63
C PRO A 59 9.62 -3.19 21.66
N ALA A 60 9.57 -3.51 20.36
CA ALA A 60 9.03 -2.60 19.34
C ALA A 60 7.58 -2.20 19.65
N ARG A 61 7.32 -0.90 19.56
CA ARG A 61 6.00 -0.31 19.82
C ARG A 61 5.26 -0.06 18.51
N VAL A 62 3.98 -0.36 18.55
CA VAL A 62 3.10 -0.30 17.38
C VAL A 62 2.12 0.85 17.55
N CYS A 63 2.00 1.69 16.52
CA CYS A 63 1.00 2.73 16.39
C CYS A 63 0.07 2.41 15.22
N ARG A 64 -1.23 2.63 15.39
CA ARG A 64 -2.23 2.41 14.35
C ARG A 64 -2.86 3.73 13.92
N MET A 65 -3.00 3.92 12.63
CA MET A 65 -3.74 5.05 12.09
C MET A 65 -5.25 4.84 12.31
N VAL A 66 -5.91 5.90 12.75
CA VAL A 66 -7.36 5.96 12.91
C VAL A 66 -7.95 7.10 12.06
N SER A 67 -9.27 7.03 11.83
CA SER A 67 -10.00 8.10 11.16
C SER A 67 -9.94 9.39 11.98
N ASP A 68 -9.94 10.54 11.30
CA ASP A 68 -9.94 11.87 11.93
C ASP A 68 -11.20 12.11 12.80
N ALA A 69 -12.27 11.34 12.59
CA ALA A 69 -13.47 11.38 13.41
C ALA A 69 -13.31 10.76 14.81
N ILE A 70 -12.24 9.98 15.04
CA ILE A 70 -12.01 9.30 16.31
C ILE A 70 -11.14 10.18 17.21
N SER A 71 -11.57 10.34 18.48
CA SER A 71 -10.76 11.02 19.48
C SER A 71 -9.60 10.13 19.94
N THR A 72 -8.37 10.64 19.83
CA THR A 72 -7.14 9.93 20.23
C THR A 72 -6.56 10.45 21.53
N GLN A 73 -7.27 11.32 22.26
CA GLN A 73 -6.71 12.06 23.39
C GLN A 73 -6.12 11.19 24.52
N ASN A 74 -6.54 9.92 24.62
CA ASN A 74 -6.10 9.00 25.67
C ASN A 74 -5.43 7.72 25.17
N ASP A 75 -5.21 7.56 23.84
CA ASP A 75 -4.65 6.34 23.28
C ASP A 75 -3.34 6.66 22.53
N GLN A 76 -2.21 6.45 23.20
CA GLN A 76 -0.87 6.67 22.63
C GLN A 76 -0.54 5.68 21.51
N SER A 77 -1.29 4.57 21.41
CA SER A 77 -1.09 3.56 20.35
C SER A 77 -1.82 3.90 19.05
N THR A 78 -2.42 5.09 18.94
CA THR A 78 -3.13 5.53 17.75
C THR A 78 -2.70 6.92 17.29
N ILE A 79 -2.76 7.13 15.96
CA ILE A 79 -2.50 8.42 15.32
C ILE A 79 -3.61 8.74 14.31
N ARG A 80 -4.06 9.99 14.24
CA ARG A 80 -5.02 10.41 13.24
C ARG A 80 -4.37 10.54 11.86
N ARG A 81 -5.16 10.34 10.82
CA ARG A 81 -4.70 10.51 9.45
C ARG A 81 -4.04 11.87 9.21
N GLY A 82 -4.66 12.97 9.64
CA GLY A 82 -4.13 14.32 9.48
C GLY A 82 -2.81 14.59 10.23
N GLU A 83 -2.47 13.74 11.20
CA GLU A 83 -1.30 13.90 12.05
C GLU A 83 -0.15 12.94 11.70
N VAL A 84 -0.30 12.14 10.64
CA VAL A 84 0.65 11.04 10.32
C VAL A 84 2.09 11.51 10.13
N GLY A 85 2.32 12.75 9.70
CA GLY A 85 3.68 13.33 9.62
C GLY A 85 4.41 13.37 10.95
N ARG A 86 3.68 13.40 12.07
CA ARG A 86 4.29 13.36 13.42
C ARG A 86 4.91 12.01 13.77
N PHE A 87 4.51 10.93 13.05
CA PHE A 87 5.01 9.58 13.32
C PHE A 87 6.54 9.49 13.26
N ALA A 88 7.20 10.25 12.39
CA ALA A 88 8.65 10.29 12.32
C ALA A 88 9.32 10.64 13.67
N LYS A 89 8.65 11.47 14.48
CA LYS A 89 9.14 11.96 15.78
C LYS A 89 8.57 11.20 16.99
N MET A 90 7.63 10.29 16.77
CA MET A 90 7.03 9.49 17.83
C MET A 90 7.99 8.41 18.30
N SER A 91 7.71 7.91 19.51
CA SER A 91 8.51 6.83 20.09
C SER A 91 8.19 5.45 19.51
N GLU A 92 7.03 5.31 18.88
CA GLU A 92 6.59 4.10 18.22
C GLU A 92 7.40 3.87 16.92
N GLU A 93 7.82 2.64 16.69
CA GLU A 93 8.68 2.28 15.57
C GLU A 93 7.90 1.73 14.38
N ILE A 94 6.70 1.21 14.63
CA ILE A 94 5.88 0.54 13.62
C ILE A 94 4.55 1.27 13.48
N LEU A 95 4.23 1.75 12.26
CA LEU A 95 2.94 2.33 11.91
C LEU A 95 2.12 1.34 11.09
N ILE A 96 0.86 1.15 11.44
CA ILE A 96 -0.10 0.39 10.64
C ILE A 96 -1.16 1.36 10.11
N ALA A 97 -1.28 1.43 8.78
CA ALA A 97 -2.17 2.38 8.13
C ALA A 97 -2.97 1.75 6.98
N PRO A 98 -4.22 2.17 6.76
CA PRO A 98 -4.97 1.81 5.56
C PRO A 98 -4.34 2.41 4.30
N ALA A 99 -4.26 1.62 3.21
CA ALA A 99 -3.70 2.06 1.94
C ALA A 99 -4.30 3.39 1.46
N MET A 100 -5.63 3.50 1.44
CA MET A 100 -6.36 4.70 1.02
C MET A 100 -6.07 5.93 1.90
N ALA A 101 -5.71 5.71 3.16
CA ALA A 101 -5.44 6.80 4.09
C ALA A 101 -4.02 7.37 3.92
N ILE A 102 -3.08 6.55 3.43
CA ILE A 102 -1.67 6.94 3.32
C ILE A 102 -1.22 7.18 1.86
N GLU A 103 -2.00 6.76 0.88
CA GLU A 103 -1.66 6.84 -0.56
C GLU A 103 -1.47 8.29 -1.05
N ARG A 104 -2.13 9.28 -0.42
CA ARG A 104 -2.13 10.66 -0.90
C ARG A 104 -1.43 11.61 0.06
N GLY A 105 -0.25 12.06 -0.33
CA GLY A 105 0.35 13.29 0.16
C GLY A 105 0.90 13.28 1.59
N HIS A 106 1.16 12.13 2.17
CA HIS A 106 1.78 12.04 3.49
C HIS A 106 3.27 11.76 3.37
N ASN A 107 4.08 12.75 3.69
CA ASN A 107 5.52 12.57 3.82
C ASN A 107 5.88 12.31 5.29
N ILE A 108 6.29 11.08 5.57
CA ILE A 108 6.86 10.70 6.88
C ILE A 108 8.36 10.89 6.77
N VAL A 109 8.81 12.10 7.08
CA VAL A 109 10.20 12.52 6.93
C VAL A 109 10.81 12.89 8.26
N ASP A 110 12.12 12.73 8.38
CA ASP A 110 12.92 13.19 9.49
C ASP A 110 13.11 14.72 9.48
N GLU A 111 13.87 15.24 10.41
CA GLU A 111 14.16 16.68 10.52
C GLU A 111 15.00 17.22 9.36
N TYR A 112 15.65 16.37 8.58
CA TYR A 112 16.46 16.73 7.42
C TYR A 112 15.68 16.57 6.10
N GLY A 113 14.41 16.14 6.16
CA GLY A 113 13.58 15.91 4.97
C GLY A 113 13.81 14.55 4.29
N HIS A 114 14.59 13.64 4.89
CA HIS A 114 14.74 12.29 4.39
C HIS A 114 13.60 11.39 4.86
N SER A 115 13.32 10.33 4.12
CA SER A 115 12.32 9.34 4.53
C SER A 115 12.66 8.77 5.91
N ALA A 116 11.76 8.89 6.86
CA ALA A 116 11.90 8.23 8.16
C ALA A 116 11.59 6.72 8.09
N LEU A 117 11.00 6.25 6.98
CA LEU A 117 10.67 4.84 6.78
C LEU A 117 11.85 4.09 6.18
N CYS A 118 12.23 2.97 6.81
CA CYS A 118 13.24 2.04 6.31
C CYS A 118 12.62 0.82 5.61
N ALA A 119 11.39 0.45 5.96
CA ALA A 119 10.69 -0.69 5.37
C ALA A 119 9.19 -0.45 5.26
N VAL A 120 8.58 -1.00 4.21
CA VAL A 120 7.12 -1.00 4.00
C VAL A 120 6.66 -2.43 3.72
N PHE A 121 5.70 -2.92 4.51
CA PHE A 121 5.09 -4.23 4.33
C PHE A 121 3.64 -4.07 3.90
N PHE A 122 3.29 -4.61 2.74
CA PHE A 122 1.91 -4.70 2.31
C PHE A 122 1.29 -5.98 2.88
N MET A 123 0.46 -5.82 3.90
CA MET A 123 -0.23 -6.94 4.56
C MET A 123 -1.38 -7.50 3.72
N VAL A 124 -1.73 -6.79 2.67
CA VAL A 124 -2.78 -7.10 1.71
C VAL A 124 -2.29 -6.72 0.32
N ARG A 125 -2.83 -7.37 -0.71
CA ARG A 125 -2.55 -6.98 -2.09
C ARG A 125 -3.16 -5.60 -2.35
N PRO A 126 -2.37 -4.57 -2.70
CA PRO A 126 -2.91 -3.28 -3.10
C PRO A 126 -3.76 -3.47 -4.36
N MET A 127 -5.03 -3.17 -4.26
CA MET A 127 -5.95 -3.19 -5.41
C MET A 127 -6.57 -1.81 -5.55
N ALA A 128 -6.63 -1.31 -6.78
CA ALA A 128 -7.45 -0.13 -7.06
C ALA A 128 -8.91 -0.44 -6.72
N ILE A 129 -9.60 0.53 -6.13
CA ILE A 129 -11.05 0.42 -5.91
C ILE A 129 -11.70 0.34 -7.30
N PRO A 130 -12.52 -0.68 -7.59
CA PRO A 130 -13.11 -0.86 -8.91
C PRO A 130 -13.91 0.36 -9.40
N ASP A 131 -14.50 1.10 -8.47
CA ASP A 131 -15.37 2.24 -8.76
C ASP A 131 -14.62 3.60 -8.76
N ASP A 132 -13.30 3.62 -8.48
CA ASP A 132 -12.49 4.85 -8.57
C ASP A 132 -12.06 5.08 -10.03
N ILE A 133 -12.97 5.64 -10.81
CA ILE A 133 -12.76 5.98 -12.23
C ILE A 133 -11.60 6.95 -12.40
N GLN A 134 -11.39 7.88 -11.47
CA GLN A 134 -10.28 8.83 -11.54
C GLN A 134 -8.92 8.14 -11.39
N GLN A 135 -8.80 7.21 -10.44
CA GLN A 135 -7.57 6.45 -10.27
C GLN A 135 -7.29 5.53 -11.46
N GLN A 136 -8.33 4.89 -11.99
CA GLN A 136 -8.22 4.08 -13.19
C GLN A 136 -7.83 4.92 -14.40
N GLY A 137 -8.46 6.09 -14.58
CA GLY A 137 -8.13 7.05 -15.63
C GLY A 137 -6.69 7.56 -15.53
N SER A 138 -6.22 7.88 -14.33
CA SER A 138 -4.83 8.34 -14.11
C SER A 138 -3.80 7.25 -14.43
N LYS A 139 -4.06 6.00 -14.05
CA LYS A 139 -3.19 4.86 -14.39
C LYS A 139 -3.17 4.60 -15.90
N LEU A 140 -4.34 4.68 -16.56
CA LEU A 140 -4.46 4.53 -18.00
C LEU A 140 -3.72 5.66 -18.72
N ASN A 141 -3.87 6.90 -18.29
CA ASN A 141 -3.17 8.05 -18.87
C ASN A 141 -1.65 7.91 -18.73
N GLY A 142 -1.14 7.54 -17.55
CA GLY A 142 0.27 7.29 -17.33
C GLY A 142 0.82 6.16 -18.21
N PHE A 143 0.04 5.08 -18.40
CA PHE A 143 0.39 4.00 -19.31
C PHE A 143 0.42 4.48 -20.77
N ILE A 144 -0.57 5.26 -21.21
CA ILE A 144 -0.64 5.82 -22.56
C ILE A 144 0.55 6.76 -22.81
N GLU A 145 0.86 7.66 -21.87
CA GLU A 145 2.00 8.58 -21.98
C GLU A 145 3.33 7.85 -22.11
N SER A 146 3.50 6.73 -21.40
CA SER A 146 4.74 5.95 -21.48
C SER A 146 4.88 5.18 -22.79
N HIS A 147 3.78 4.70 -23.39
CA HIS A 147 3.79 3.80 -24.55
C HIS A 147 3.39 4.47 -25.85
N CYS A 148 2.71 5.63 -25.81
CA CYS A 148 2.15 6.33 -26.95
C CYS A 148 2.58 7.80 -26.98
N LYS A 149 3.89 8.09 -26.87
CA LYS A 149 4.37 9.48 -26.98
C LYS A 149 3.92 10.12 -28.28
N ARG A 150 3.37 11.35 -28.17
CA ARG A 150 2.98 12.13 -29.34
C ARG A 150 4.21 12.58 -30.12
N ALA A 151 4.21 12.33 -31.44
CA ALA A 151 5.27 12.84 -32.30
C ALA A 151 5.19 14.39 -32.45
N PRO A 152 6.32 15.10 -32.62
CA PRO A 152 6.35 16.58 -32.66
C PRO A 152 5.42 17.24 -33.67
N HIS A 153 5.15 16.54 -34.78
CA HIS A 153 4.31 17.05 -35.88
C HIS A 153 2.96 16.34 -36.00
N GLU A 154 2.63 15.45 -35.05
CA GLU A 154 1.37 14.73 -35.05
C GLU A 154 0.22 15.63 -34.59
N SER A 155 -0.86 15.70 -35.36
CA SER A 155 -2.07 16.41 -34.92
C SER A 155 -2.71 15.71 -33.71
N LEU A 156 -3.42 16.48 -32.86
CA LEU A 156 -4.17 15.92 -31.73
C LEU A 156 -5.18 14.87 -32.17
N PHE A 157 -5.79 15.04 -33.35
CA PHE A 157 -6.73 14.09 -33.88
C PHE A 157 -6.04 12.75 -34.23
N ALA A 158 -4.93 12.80 -34.98
CA ALA A 158 -4.16 11.61 -35.34
C ALA A 158 -3.64 10.88 -34.08
N TYR A 159 -3.14 11.63 -33.09
CA TYR A 159 -2.72 11.08 -31.81
C TYR A 159 -3.85 10.35 -31.07
N ASN A 160 -5.04 10.96 -30.98
CA ASN A 160 -6.21 10.34 -30.35
C ASN A 160 -6.67 9.07 -31.08
N VAL A 161 -6.64 9.06 -32.41
CA VAL A 161 -6.96 7.86 -33.18
C VAL A 161 -5.97 6.74 -32.87
N ARG A 162 -4.67 7.05 -32.84
CA ARG A 162 -3.62 6.07 -32.51
C ARG A 162 -3.75 5.53 -31.09
N ILE A 163 -4.06 6.36 -30.09
CA ILE A 163 -4.33 5.90 -28.72
C ILE A 163 -5.52 4.94 -28.69
N ARG A 164 -6.61 5.26 -29.37
CA ARG A 164 -7.80 4.39 -29.39
C ARG A 164 -7.48 3.05 -30.05
N GLN A 165 -6.73 3.03 -31.15
CA GLN A 165 -6.30 1.80 -31.81
C GLN A 165 -5.41 0.96 -30.91
N PHE A 166 -4.43 1.59 -30.22
CA PHE A 166 -3.56 0.91 -29.27
C PHE A 166 -4.36 0.31 -28.11
N SER A 167 -5.27 1.08 -27.50
CA SER A 167 -6.13 0.60 -26.42
C SER A 167 -7.01 -0.58 -26.85
N ALA A 168 -7.60 -0.52 -28.05
CA ALA A 168 -8.40 -1.60 -28.61
C ALA A 168 -7.57 -2.87 -28.85
N GLN A 169 -6.34 -2.73 -29.34
CA GLN A 169 -5.41 -3.86 -29.50
C GLN A 169 -5.03 -4.51 -28.17
N GLN A 170 -4.72 -3.70 -27.14
CA GLN A 170 -4.42 -4.23 -25.81
C GLN A 170 -5.62 -4.95 -25.21
N TRP A 171 -6.82 -4.35 -25.32
CA TRP A 171 -8.06 -4.99 -24.89
C TRP A 171 -8.31 -6.32 -25.60
N ALA A 172 -8.11 -6.37 -26.91
CA ALA A 172 -8.28 -7.61 -27.69
C ALA A 172 -7.27 -8.70 -27.30
N LYS A 173 -6.03 -8.34 -26.93
CA LYS A 173 -5.05 -9.28 -26.38
C LYS A 173 -5.49 -9.81 -25.02
N MET A 174 -5.94 -8.93 -24.14
CA MET A 174 -6.42 -9.30 -22.80
C MET A 174 -7.65 -10.20 -22.84
N SER A 175 -8.62 -9.90 -23.71
CA SER A 175 -9.85 -10.68 -23.83
C SER A 175 -9.66 -12.06 -24.49
N LYS A 176 -8.63 -12.24 -25.31
CA LYS A 176 -8.27 -13.53 -25.92
C LYS A 176 -7.48 -14.43 -24.97
N SER A 177 -6.80 -13.88 -23.99
CA SER A 177 -6.11 -14.61 -22.94
C SER A 177 -7.17 -15.18 -21.98
N LYS A 178 -7.57 -16.45 -22.20
CA LYS A 178 -8.49 -17.19 -21.31
C LYS A 178 -7.93 -17.46 -19.92
N SER A 179 -6.68 -17.16 -19.71
CA SER A 179 -6.05 -17.11 -18.40
C SER A 179 -5.47 -15.73 -18.22
N PHE A 180 -6.15 -14.90 -17.46
CA PHE A 180 -5.48 -13.87 -16.67
C PHE A 180 -4.57 -14.64 -15.70
N GLY A 181 -3.61 -15.35 -16.25
CA GLY A 181 -2.77 -16.29 -15.57
C GLY A 181 -1.45 -15.62 -15.31
N LEU A 182 -1.09 -15.66 -14.10
CA LEU A 182 0.25 -15.86 -13.54
C LEU A 182 1.33 -16.45 -14.52
N ALA A 183 0.98 -16.96 -15.68
CA ALA A 183 1.89 -17.53 -16.66
C ALA A 183 2.71 -16.48 -17.44
N GLU A 184 2.19 -15.26 -17.66
CA GLU A 184 2.97 -14.22 -18.35
C GLU A 184 3.89 -13.45 -17.40
N LEU A 185 3.58 -13.38 -16.09
CA LEU A 185 4.47 -12.81 -15.09
C LEU A 185 5.71 -13.67 -14.82
N ASN A 186 5.68 -14.95 -15.18
CA ASN A 186 6.82 -15.85 -14.99
C ASN A 186 7.79 -15.91 -16.21
N ASN A 187 7.49 -15.24 -17.33
CA ASN A 187 8.37 -15.26 -18.50
C ASN A 187 9.31 -14.04 -18.58
N ASP A 188 9.10 -13.00 -17.81
CA ASP A 188 10.00 -11.83 -17.78
C ASP A 188 11.14 -11.94 -16.73
N GLU A 189 11.21 -13.05 -16.01
CA GLU A 189 12.28 -13.34 -15.03
C GLU A 189 13.27 -14.43 -15.51
N ARG A 190 13.45 -14.61 -16.82
CA ARG A 190 14.50 -15.47 -17.36
C ARG A 190 15.47 -14.75 -18.27
#